data_f82bbad589b68949b1ca4dbb731437dd
#
_entry.id   f82bbad589b68949b1ca4dbb731437dd
#
_cell.length_a   1.000
_cell.length_b   1.000
_cell.length_c   1.000
_cell.angle_alpha   90.00
_cell.angle_beta   90.00
_cell.angle_gamma   90.00
#
_symmetry.space_group_name_H-M   'P 1'
#
loop_
_entity.id
_entity.type
_entity.pdbx_description
1 polymer ?
#
loop_
_entity_poly.entity_id
_entity_poly.type
_entity_poly.pdbx_seq_one_letter_code
_entity_poly.pdbx_strand_id
1 'polypeptide(L)'
;MINIGLLGPGKIAKRVAKGIMLADNAILYAIGSRDINRAKEFAKEYNALAYENEDLLKDDNVDAVYIAIPNAYHFKWVMKALNAGKHVICEKPIFINRDDCEEAFKLAKEKNLMLMEAMKSDFLPLTLKIKELLKSGEYGKLLYIDGKYSSVTSGEPGSWVFDTKTAGGLRDVGIYPISYCNFIADSKIKDTITICKEADDGLDLLGQTTILYDNGVLATCTSGLELKTINKIFIYTDKGYFEIEDFWKAGSGRFVTKDNIEEIKCEMFNDFMYEIKHFCDCVEKGLTESPIASKEATMEILKVFDGRR
;
A
#
# COMPACT_ATOMS: atom_id res chain seq x y z
N MET A 1 20.27 -3.20 -11.26
CA MET A 1 19.72 -1.82 -10.98
C MET A 1 18.57 -1.59 -11.94
N ILE A 2 17.39 -1.25 -11.42
CA ILE A 2 16.15 -1.06 -12.19
C ILE A 2 15.92 0.44 -12.42
N ASN A 3 15.80 0.85 -13.67
CA ASN A 3 15.48 2.22 -14.05
C ASN A 3 13.98 2.47 -13.92
N ILE A 4 13.59 3.26 -12.93
CA ILE A 4 12.19 3.54 -12.62
C ILE A 4 11.76 4.87 -13.20
N GLY A 5 10.68 4.86 -13.99
CA GLY A 5 9.93 6.04 -14.40
C GLY A 5 8.81 6.31 -13.38
N LEU A 6 8.75 7.52 -12.81
CA LEU A 6 7.70 7.92 -11.86
C LEU A 6 6.60 8.70 -12.59
N LEU A 7 5.40 8.14 -12.67
CA LEU A 7 4.21 8.79 -13.22
C LEU A 7 3.44 9.56 -12.15
N GLY A 8 3.28 10.85 -12.36
CA GLY A 8 2.50 11.74 -11.51
C GLY A 8 3.32 12.48 -10.45
N PRO A 9 3.91 13.65 -10.76
CA PRO A 9 4.67 14.49 -9.83
C PRO A 9 3.74 15.24 -8.86
N GLY A 10 3.00 14.47 -8.04
CA GLY A 10 2.11 14.95 -6.97
C GLY A 10 2.80 15.06 -5.61
N LYS A 11 2.00 15.30 -4.56
CA LYS A 11 2.53 15.44 -3.18
C LYS A 11 3.30 14.22 -2.71
N ILE A 12 2.79 13.01 -3.00
CA ILE A 12 3.42 11.75 -2.57
C ILE A 12 4.70 11.46 -3.35
N ALA A 13 4.77 11.90 -4.61
CA ALA A 13 5.89 11.64 -5.51
C ALA A 13 7.26 12.05 -4.95
N LYS A 14 7.32 13.12 -4.15
CA LYS A 14 8.59 13.54 -3.49
C LYS A 14 9.08 12.50 -2.48
N ARG A 15 8.18 11.83 -1.77
CA ARG A 15 8.55 10.77 -0.82
C ARG A 15 8.96 9.50 -1.56
N VAL A 16 8.21 9.15 -2.62
CA VAL A 16 8.53 8.03 -3.51
C VAL A 16 9.89 8.22 -4.18
N ALA A 17 10.14 9.39 -4.76
CA ALA A 17 11.43 9.73 -5.39
C ALA A 17 12.61 9.54 -4.42
N LYS A 18 12.48 10.03 -3.18
CA LYS A 18 13.47 9.79 -2.13
C LYS A 18 13.62 8.30 -1.79
N GLY A 19 12.52 7.55 -1.76
CA GLY A 19 12.55 6.09 -1.55
C GLY A 19 13.30 5.37 -2.66
N ILE A 20 13.07 5.72 -3.93
CA ILE A 20 13.79 5.17 -5.09
C ILE A 20 15.30 5.47 -4.98
N MET A 21 15.66 6.70 -4.64
CA MET A 21 17.07 7.09 -4.52
C MET A 21 17.82 6.42 -3.36
N LEU A 22 17.11 5.97 -2.33
CA LEU A 22 17.68 5.27 -1.18
C LEU A 22 17.74 3.75 -1.38
N ALA A 23 16.97 3.21 -2.30
CA ALA A 23 17.02 1.79 -2.64
C ALA A 23 18.28 1.49 -3.45
N ASP A 24 19.08 0.53 -2.98
CA ASP A 24 20.40 0.18 -3.54
C ASP A 24 20.34 -0.55 -4.89
N ASN A 25 19.13 -0.93 -5.33
CA ASN A 25 18.86 -1.66 -6.58
C ASN A 25 17.95 -0.88 -7.55
N ALA A 26 17.69 0.42 -7.31
CA ALA A 26 16.81 1.26 -8.11
C ALA A 26 17.49 2.57 -8.56
N ILE A 27 17.04 3.11 -9.69
CA ILE A 27 17.42 4.45 -10.19
C ILE A 27 16.13 5.20 -10.51
N LEU A 28 15.98 6.43 -10.01
CA LEU A 28 14.95 7.35 -10.47
C LEU A 28 15.39 7.91 -11.84
N TYR A 29 14.97 7.24 -12.90
CA TYR A 29 15.45 7.53 -14.25
C TYR A 29 14.67 8.67 -14.90
N ALA A 30 13.34 8.66 -14.77
CA ALA A 30 12.48 9.61 -15.49
C ALA A 30 11.23 9.97 -14.67
N ILE A 31 10.69 11.16 -14.96
CA ILE A 31 9.43 11.67 -14.41
C ILE A 31 8.44 11.87 -15.55
N GLY A 32 7.25 11.27 -15.43
CA GLY A 32 6.13 11.44 -16.33
C GLY A 32 5.04 12.34 -15.78
N SER A 33 4.50 13.22 -16.60
CA SER A 33 3.35 14.05 -16.27
C SER A 33 2.46 14.29 -17.49
N ARG A 34 1.18 14.62 -17.28
CA ARG A 34 0.30 15.16 -18.33
C ARG A 34 0.74 16.56 -18.80
N ASP A 35 1.43 17.29 -17.93
CA ASP A 35 2.02 18.59 -18.20
C ASP A 35 3.54 18.45 -18.15
N ILE A 36 4.18 18.57 -19.30
CA ILE A 36 5.62 18.43 -19.44
C ILE A 36 6.42 19.46 -18.61
N ASN A 37 5.86 20.64 -18.35
CA ASN A 37 6.53 21.64 -17.52
C ASN A 37 6.60 21.20 -16.06
N ARG A 38 5.53 20.58 -15.54
CA ARG A 38 5.53 19.98 -14.20
C ARG A 38 6.50 18.80 -14.10
N ALA A 39 6.61 17.98 -15.16
CA ALA A 39 7.61 16.93 -15.21
C ALA A 39 9.03 17.50 -15.15
N LYS A 40 9.33 18.53 -15.96
CA LYS A 40 10.65 19.20 -15.98
C LYS A 40 11.01 19.85 -14.65
N GLU A 41 10.09 20.53 -14.03
CA GLU A 41 10.29 21.16 -12.71
C GLU A 41 10.65 20.11 -11.67
N PHE A 42 9.86 19.03 -11.59
CA PHE A 42 10.08 17.94 -10.62
C PHE A 42 11.39 17.19 -10.92
N ALA A 43 11.64 16.83 -12.17
CA ALA A 43 12.82 16.09 -12.60
C ALA A 43 14.13 16.81 -12.29
N LYS A 44 14.13 18.15 -12.36
CA LYS A 44 15.29 18.99 -12.03
C LYS A 44 15.77 18.80 -10.58
N GLU A 45 14.86 18.56 -9.63
CA GLU A 45 15.20 18.32 -8.22
C GLU A 45 16.01 17.02 -8.04
N TYR A 46 15.87 16.06 -8.96
CA TYR A 46 16.40 14.69 -8.83
C TYR A 46 17.38 14.30 -9.96
N ASN A 47 17.72 15.23 -10.85
CA ASN A 47 18.57 14.96 -12.02
C ASN A 47 18.03 13.82 -12.90
N ALA A 48 16.69 13.74 -13.05
CA ALA A 48 15.99 12.75 -13.86
C ALA A 48 15.56 13.34 -15.21
N LEU A 49 15.22 12.47 -16.16
CA LEU A 49 14.63 12.88 -17.44
C LEU A 49 13.15 13.28 -17.23
N ALA A 50 12.63 14.12 -18.13
CA ALA A 50 11.23 14.57 -18.06
C ALA A 50 10.49 14.23 -19.35
N TYR A 51 9.32 13.60 -19.22
CA TYR A 51 8.49 13.14 -20.33
C TYR A 51 7.02 13.52 -20.12
N GLU A 52 6.26 13.54 -21.21
CA GLU A 52 4.83 13.27 -21.13
C GLU A 52 4.62 11.79 -20.76
N ASN A 53 3.49 11.49 -20.08
CA ASN A 53 3.26 10.14 -19.56
C ASN A 53 3.38 9.03 -20.63
N GLU A 54 2.85 9.27 -21.85
CA GLU A 54 2.89 8.29 -22.93
C GLU A 54 4.30 8.10 -23.50
N ASP A 55 5.11 9.16 -23.53
CA ASP A 55 6.46 9.11 -24.07
C ASP A 55 7.42 8.44 -23.08
N LEU A 56 7.19 8.57 -21.76
CA LEU A 56 7.93 7.80 -20.76
C LEU A 56 7.80 6.29 -21.00
N LEU A 57 6.63 5.81 -21.38
CA LEU A 57 6.41 4.39 -21.64
C LEU A 57 7.11 3.87 -22.91
N LYS A 58 7.47 4.78 -23.84
CA LYS A 58 8.17 4.45 -25.09
C LYS A 58 9.69 4.41 -24.95
N ASP A 59 10.24 4.90 -23.84
CA ASP A 59 11.68 4.88 -23.61
C ASP A 59 12.13 3.47 -23.21
N ASP A 60 12.98 2.85 -24.04
CA ASP A 60 13.49 1.49 -23.82
C ASP A 60 14.41 1.39 -22.59
N ASN A 61 14.96 2.51 -22.11
CA ASN A 61 15.78 2.54 -20.90
C ASN A 61 14.95 2.57 -19.60
N VAL A 62 13.64 2.76 -19.67
CA VAL A 62 12.73 2.61 -18.53
C VAL A 62 12.40 1.13 -18.35
N ASP A 63 12.84 0.50 -17.27
CA ASP A 63 12.54 -0.90 -16.96
C ASP A 63 11.19 -1.06 -16.28
N ALA A 64 10.89 -0.14 -15.36
CA ALA A 64 9.70 -0.18 -14.52
C ALA A 64 9.04 1.19 -14.37
N VAL A 65 7.76 1.17 -14.02
CA VAL A 65 6.99 2.40 -13.77
C VAL A 65 6.39 2.37 -12.38
N TYR A 66 6.66 3.42 -11.58
CA TYR A 66 5.93 3.71 -10.36
C TYR A 66 4.77 4.65 -10.66
N ILE A 67 3.53 4.21 -10.44
CA ILE A 67 2.32 4.96 -10.76
C ILE A 67 1.82 5.65 -9.47
N ALA A 68 1.91 7.01 -9.42
CA ALA A 68 1.52 7.85 -8.30
C ALA A 68 0.51 8.94 -8.73
N ILE A 69 -0.60 8.50 -9.32
CA ILE A 69 -1.69 9.34 -9.84
C ILE A 69 -2.99 9.06 -9.07
N PRO A 70 -4.09 9.81 -9.27
CA PRO A 70 -5.37 9.50 -8.62
C PRO A 70 -5.91 8.10 -8.97
N ASN A 71 -6.51 7.43 -7.98
CA ASN A 71 -6.98 6.02 -8.04
C ASN A 71 -7.83 5.69 -9.28
N ALA A 72 -8.70 6.61 -9.71
CA ALA A 72 -9.55 6.45 -10.89
C ALA A 72 -8.79 6.16 -12.20
N TYR A 73 -7.49 6.42 -12.22
CA TYR A 73 -6.64 6.23 -13.40
C TYR A 73 -5.67 5.06 -13.27
N HIS A 74 -5.60 4.37 -12.10
CA HIS A 74 -4.63 3.31 -11.85
C HIS A 74 -4.75 2.19 -12.87
N PHE A 75 -5.92 1.57 -13.01
CA PHE A 75 -6.13 0.47 -13.96
C PHE A 75 -5.67 0.84 -15.37
N LYS A 76 -6.13 1.98 -15.90
CA LYS A 76 -5.77 2.45 -17.24
C LYS A 76 -4.25 2.54 -17.43
N TRP A 77 -3.54 3.11 -16.47
CA TRP A 77 -2.09 3.31 -16.60
C TRP A 77 -1.29 2.06 -16.30
N VAL A 78 -1.75 1.18 -15.41
CA VAL A 78 -1.21 -0.16 -15.22
C VAL A 78 -1.26 -0.95 -16.53
N MET A 79 -2.43 -1.00 -17.18
CA MET A 79 -2.60 -1.72 -18.45
C MET A 79 -1.74 -1.14 -19.58
N LYS A 80 -1.59 0.19 -19.65
CA LYS A 80 -0.70 0.85 -20.63
C LYS A 80 0.76 0.50 -20.40
N ALA A 81 1.23 0.56 -19.15
CA ALA A 81 2.62 0.26 -18.80
C ALA A 81 2.95 -1.23 -19.08
N LEU A 82 2.09 -2.16 -18.67
CA LEU A 82 2.25 -3.58 -18.97
C LEU A 82 2.26 -3.84 -20.50
N ASN A 83 1.36 -3.17 -21.26
CA ASN A 83 1.36 -3.31 -22.72
C ASN A 83 2.61 -2.74 -23.37
N ALA A 84 3.23 -1.71 -22.80
CA ALA A 84 4.51 -1.17 -23.21
C ALA A 84 5.72 -2.01 -22.74
N GLY A 85 5.50 -3.16 -22.11
CA GLY A 85 6.57 -4.04 -21.66
C GLY A 85 7.28 -3.58 -20.39
N LYS A 86 6.64 -2.72 -19.56
CA LYS A 86 7.23 -2.21 -18.33
C LYS A 86 6.73 -2.97 -17.12
N HIS A 87 7.61 -3.29 -16.16
CA HIS A 87 7.23 -3.72 -14.83
C HIS A 87 6.47 -2.59 -14.12
N VAL A 88 5.54 -2.92 -13.22
CA VAL A 88 4.66 -1.91 -12.62
C VAL A 88 4.59 -2.06 -11.10
N ILE A 89 4.86 -0.97 -10.40
CA ILE A 89 4.46 -0.74 -9.03
C ILE A 89 3.47 0.42 -9.01
N CYS A 90 2.30 0.24 -8.37
CA CYS A 90 1.25 1.25 -8.39
C CYS A 90 0.75 1.56 -6.99
N GLU A 91 0.55 2.86 -6.70
CA GLU A 91 -0.02 3.33 -5.43
C GLU A 91 -1.32 2.63 -5.07
N LYS A 92 -1.54 2.55 -3.78
CA LYS A 92 -2.74 1.97 -3.16
C LYS A 92 -3.95 2.93 -3.26
N PRO A 93 -5.18 2.41 -3.36
CA PRO A 93 -5.50 1.06 -3.80
C PRO A 93 -5.17 0.91 -5.29
N ILE A 94 -4.45 -0.14 -5.63
CA ILE A 94 -4.08 -0.37 -7.04
C ILE A 94 -5.31 -0.53 -7.92
N PHE A 95 -6.34 -1.22 -7.42
CA PHE A 95 -7.63 -1.42 -8.07
C PHE A 95 -8.78 -1.19 -7.07
N ILE A 96 -9.97 -0.92 -7.60
CA ILE A 96 -11.20 -0.70 -6.83
C ILE A 96 -12.26 -1.80 -7.05
N ASN A 97 -12.01 -2.70 -7.97
CA ASN A 97 -12.85 -3.84 -8.28
C ASN A 97 -12.00 -5.07 -8.64
N ARG A 98 -12.63 -6.25 -8.60
CA ARG A 98 -11.94 -7.53 -8.80
C ARG A 98 -11.63 -7.82 -10.26
N ASP A 99 -12.46 -7.38 -11.18
CA ASP A 99 -12.29 -7.65 -12.62
C ASP A 99 -11.02 -6.96 -13.13
N ASP A 100 -10.79 -5.70 -12.75
CA ASP A 100 -9.57 -4.97 -13.06
C ASP A 100 -8.33 -5.66 -12.48
N CYS A 101 -8.42 -6.18 -11.24
CA CYS A 101 -7.34 -6.92 -10.60
C CYS A 101 -7.02 -8.21 -11.37
N GLU A 102 -8.03 -9.01 -11.69
CA GLU A 102 -7.88 -10.26 -12.45
C GLU A 102 -7.23 -9.99 -13.81
N GLU A 103 -7.73 -9.02 -14.57
CA GLU A 103 -7.25 -8.68 -15.90
C GLU A 103 -5.79 -8.22 -15.88
N ALA A 104 -5.44 -7.31 -14.97
CA ALA A 104 -4.10 -6.74 -14.89
C ALA A 104 -3.05 -7.78 -14.48
N PHE A 105 -3.30 -8.59 -13.44
CA PHE A 105 -2.36 -9.64 -13.02
C PHE A 105 -2.24 -10.76 -14.07
N LYS A 106 -3.33 -11.08 -14.77
CA LYS A 106 -3.28 -12.02 -15.90
C LYS A 106 -2.37 -11.49 -17.00
N LEU A 107 -2.52 -10.23 -17.41
CA LEU A 107 -1.68 -9.60 -18.44
C LEU A 107 -0.21 -9.55 -17.99
N ALA A 108 0.06 -9.17 -16.74
CA ALA A 108 1.40 -9.15 -16.18
C ALA A 108 2.08 -10.54 -16.29
N LYS A 109 1.37 -11.59 -15.91
CA LYS A 109 1.85 -12.97 -16.02
C LYS A 109 2.09 -13.40 -17.47
N GLU A 110 1.17 -13.10 -18.39
CA GLU A 110 1.31 -13.43 -19.83
C GLU A 110 2.53 -12.76 -20.46
N LYS A 111 2.87 -11.55 -20.02
CA LYS A 111 4.01 -10.78 -20.50
C LYS A 111 5.32 -11.02 -19.71
N ASN A 112 5.29 -11.86 -18.66
CA ASN A 112 6.41 -12.05 -17.72
C ASN A 112 6.87 -10.73 -17.07
N LEU A 113 5.93 -9.86 -16.71
CA LEU A 113 6.19 -8.58 -16.09
C LEU A 113 5.76 -8.61 -14.62
N MET A 114 6.53 -7.93 -13.76
CA MET A 114 6.18 -7.74 -12.36
C MET A 114 5.05 -6.71 -12.23
N LEU A 115 4.00 -7.05 -11.48
CA LEU A 115 2.95 -6.12 -11.04
C LEU A 115 2.83 -6.20 -9.52
N MET A 116 2.85 -5.04 -8.85
CA MET A 116 2.76 -4.96 -7.39
C MET A 116 1.96 -3.74 -6.93
N GLU A 117 1.11 -3.93 -5.92
CA GLU A 117 0.51 -2.83 -5.17
C GLU A 117 1.53 -2.23 -4.20
N ALA A 118 1.64 -0.90 -4.17
CA ALA A 118 2.52 -0.17 -3.26
C ALA A 118 1.87 -0.03 -1.88
N MET A 119 1.88 -1.11 -1.11
CA MET A 119 1.38 -1.15 0.27
C MET A 119 2.56 -1.08 1.25
N LYS A 120 3.22 0.06 1.29
CA LYS A 120 4.47 0.29 2.03
C LYS A 120 4.50 -0.23 3.48
N SER A 121 3.34 -0.21 4.19
CA SER A 121 3.24 -0.68 5.58
C SER A 121 3.65 -2.13 5.77
N ASP A 122 3.43 -2.98 4.78
CA ASP A 122 3.65 -4.42 4.84
C ASP A 122 5.14 -4.78 4.63
N PHE A 123 5.92 -3.82 4.11
CA PHE A 123 7.34 -3.95 3.85
C PHE A 123 8.24 -3.32 4.92
N LEU A 124 7.67 -2.62 5.90
CA LEU A 124 8.46 -1.98 6.96
C LEU A 124 9.24 -3.03 7.78
N PRO A 125 10.51 -2.76 8.14
CA PRO A 125 11.31 -3.67 8.94
C PRO A 125 10.61 -4.13 10.23
N LEU A 126 9.91 -3.22 10.90
CA LEU A 126 9.15 -3.54 12.11
C LEU A 126 7.99 -4.50 11.81
N THR A 127 7.23 -4.28 10.74
CA THR A 127 6.10 -5.14 10.35
C THR A 127 6.57 -6.57 10.07
N LEU A 128 7.65 -6.70 9.28
CA LEU A 128 8.28 -7.99 8.97
C LEU A 128 8.79 -8.66 10.24
N LYS A 129 9.45 -7.91 11.13
CA LYS A 129 9.97 -8.41 12.41
C LYS A 129 8.85 -8.94 13.31
N ILE A 130 7.73 -8.22 13.45
CA ILE A 130 6.58 -8.67 14.25
C ILE A 130 5.99 -9.96 13.67
N LYS A 131 5.88 -10.07 12.34
CA LYS A 131 5.42 -11.31 11.69
C LYS A 131 6.35 -12.49 12.00
N GLU A 132 7.67 -12.30 12.00
CA GLU A 132 8.65 -13.30 12.41
C GLU A 132 8.49 -13.71 13.88
N LEU A 133 8.34 -12.73 14.79
CA LEU A 133 8.15 -12.97 16.22
C LEU A 133 6.88 -13.76 16.52
N LEU A 134 5.78 -13.48 15.81
CA LEU A 134 4.55 -14.26 15.91
C LEU A 134 4.75 -15.70 15.39
N LYS A 135 5.46 -15.86 14.27
CA LYS A 135 5.78 -17.19 13.69
C LYS A 135 6.69 -18.03 14.58
N SER A 136 7.56 -17.43 15.39
CA SER A 136 8.40 -18.15 16.34
C SER A 136 7.61 -18.87 17.45
N GLY A 137 6.38 -18.41 17.74
CA GLY A 137 5.55 -18.87 18.84
C GLY A 137 6.00 -18.39 20.23
N GLU A 138 7.12 -17.68 20.33
CA GLU A 138 7.65 -17.14 21.57
C GLU A 138 6.69 -16.13 22.20
N TYR A 139 6.08 -15.28 21.37
CA TYR A 139 5.14 -14.24 21.77
C TYR A 139 3.68 -14.70 21.88
N GLY A 140 3.44 -16.01 21.75
CA GLY A 140 2.12 -16.62 21.90
C GLY A 140 1.34 -16.78 20.60
N LYS A 141 0.13 -17.34 20.73
CA LYS A 141 -0.80 -17.55 19.61
C LYS A 141 -1.57 -16.27 19.34
N LEU A 142 -1.58 -15.83 18.09
CA LEU A 142 -2.39 -14.68 17.64
C LEU A 142 -3.89 -14.98 17.84
N LEU A 143 -4.61 -14.04 18.46
CA LEU A 143 -6.04 -14.16 18.77
C LEU A 143 -6.87 -13.05 18.12
N TYR A 144 -6.40 -11.78 18.22
CA TYR A 144 -7.17 -10.62 17.80
C TYR A 144 -6.26 -9.47 17.35
N ILE A 145 -6.71 -8.67 16.36
CA ILE A 145 -6.02 -7.47 15.92
C ILE A 145 -6.99 -6.28 15.93
N ASP A 146 -6.57 -5.13 16.49
CA ASP A 146 -7.35 -3.88 16.47
C ASP A 146 -6.51 -2.77 15.85
N GLY A 147 -6.84 -2.36 14.63
CA GLY A 147 -6.14 -1.33 13.86
C GLY A 147 -6.97 -0.07 13.68
N LYS A 148 -6.37 1.11 13.92
CA LYS A 148 -7.02 2.41 13.74
C LYS A 148 -6.14 3.35 12.94
N TYR A 149 -6.67 3.84 11.83
CA TYR A 149 -6.04 4.93 11.08
C TYR A 149 -7.09 5.88 10.54
N SER A 150 -7.03 7.11 10.99
CA SER A 150 -7.87 8.18 10.49
C SER A 150 -7.09 9.49 10.41
N SER A 151 -7.50 10.35 9.51
CA SER A 151 -6.87 11.64 9.27
C SER A 151 -7.93 12.65 8.83
N VAL A 152 -8.00 13.78 9.51
CA VAL A 152 -8.85 14.86 9.01
C VAL A 152 -8.30 15.31 7.67
N THR A 153 -9.05 15.00 6.62
CA THR A 153 -8.66 15.35 5.26
C THR A 153 -9.32 16.66 4.88
N SER A 154 -8.49 17.69 4.72
CA SER A 154 -8.89 18.94 4.10
C SER A 154 -8.52 18.92 2.63
N GLY A 155 -9.48 19.06 1.75
CA GLY A 155 -9.26 19.17 0.31
C GLY A 155 -10.23 20.17 -0.29
N GLU A 156 -9.87 20.76 -1.43
CA GLU A 156 -10.79 21.58 -2.21
C GLU A 156 -11.92 20.70 -2.77
N PRO A 157 -13.14 21.21 -2.88
CA PRO A 157 -14.22 20.51 -3.56
C PRO A 157 -13.77 20.04 -4.95
N GLY A 158 -14.07 18.78 -5.28
CA GLY A 158 -13.61 18.15 -6.54
C GLY A 158 -12.19 17.56 -6.50
N SER A 159 -11.52 17.59 -5.36
CA SER A 159 -10.28 16.83 -5.16
C SER A 159 -10.56 15.32 -5.28
N TRP A 160 -9.61 14.57 -5.84
CA TRP A 160 -9.72 13.11 -6.03
C TRP A 160 -9.99 12.33 -4.73
N VAL A 161 -9.60 12.87 -3.57
CA VAL A 161 -9.83 12.26 -2.25
C VAL A 161 -11.31 12.17 -1.91
N PHE A 162 -12.13 13.03 -2.51
CA PHE A 162 -13.58 13.07 -2.35
C PHE A 162 -14.35 12.44 -3.53
N ASP A 163 -13.66 11.69 -4.39
CA ASP A 163 -14.35 10.91 -5.43
C ASP A 163 -15.04 9.70 -4.78
N THR A 164 -16.36 9.73 -4.72
CA THR A 164 -17.20 8.72 -4.07
C THR A 164 -17.06 7.32 -4.68
N LYS A 165 -16.59 7.24 -5.93
CA LYS A 165 -16.40 5.98 -6.65
C LYS A 165 -15.05 5.31 -6.38
N THR A 166 -14.00 6.12 -6.20
CA THR A 166 -12.62 5.62 -6.19
C THR A 166 -11.83 5.95 -4.93
N ALA A 167 -12.38 6.81 -4.04
CA ALA A 167 -11.76 7.24 -2.80
C ALA A 167 -12.69 7.03 -1.59
N GLY A 168 -12.54 7.83 -0.54
CA GLY A 168 -13.26 7.71 0.73
C GLY A 168 -12.40 7.18 1.85
N GLY A 169 -12.92 7.19 3.08
CA GLY A 169 -12.18 6.80 4.28
C GLY A 169 -11.70 5.36 4.27
N LEU A 170 -12.51 4.44 3.74
CA LEU A 170 -12.16 3.02 3.65
C LEU A 170 -11.01 2.79 2.65
N ARG A 171 -11.09 3.39 1.46
CA ARG A 171 -10.09 3.17 0.39
C ARG A 171 -8.82 4.00 0.57
N ASP A 172 -8.90 5.19 1.16
CA ASP A 172 -7.72 6.04 1.29
C ASP A 172 -6.88 5.72 2.54
N VAL A 173 -7.51 5.68 3.71
CA VAL A 173 -6.81 5.41 4.99
C VAL A 173 -7.14 4.05 5.58
N GLY A 174 -8.35 3.52 5.38
CA GLY A 174 -8.77 2.20 5.89
C GLY A 174 -8.02 1.03 5.29
N ILE A 175 -7.55 1.17 4.07
CA ILE A 175 -6.73 0.14 3.41
C ILE A 175 -5.48 -0.22 4.22
N TYR A 176 -4.87 0.72 4.95
CA TYR A 176 -3.67 0.45 5.76
C TYR A 176 -3.91 -0.52 6.91
N PRO A 177 -4.87 -0.29 7.85
CA PRO A 177 -5.14 -1.27 8.91
C PRO A 177 -5.68 -2.58 8.35
N ILE A 178 -6.45 -2.57 7.26
CA ILE A 178 -6.97 -3.79 6.61
C ILE A 178 -5.83 -4.63 6.07
N SER A 179 -4.95 -4.06 5.24
CA SER A 179 -3.79 -4.76 4.68
C SER A 179 -2.87 -5.29 5.78
N TYR A 180 -2.58 -4.46 6.78
CA TYR A 180 -1.74 -4.86 7.91
C TYR A 180 -2.34 -6.04 8.67
N CYS A 181 -3.66 -6.03 8.95
CA CYS A 181 -4.36 -7.15 9.59
C CYS A 181 -4.27 -8.42 8.74
N ASN A 182 -4.53 -8.32 7.43
CA ASN A 182 -4.43 -9.45 6.50
C ASN A 182 -3.01 -10.03 6.47
N PHE A 183 -1.99 -9.15 6.40
CA PHE A 183 -0.59 -9.56 6.39
C PHE A 183 -0.16 -10.27 7.68
N ILE A 184 -0.58 -9.77 8.85
CA ILE A 184 -0.25 -10.36 10.16
C ILE A 184 -1.05 -11.64 10.43
N ALA A 185 -2.34 -11.67 10.06
CA ALA A 185 -3.18 -12.86 10.25
C ALA A 185 -2.69 -14.05 9.43
N ASP A 186 -2.01 -13.81 8.31
CA ASP A 186 -1.44 -14.83 7.41
C ASP A 186 -2.46 -15.91 7.03
N SER A 187 -3.70 -15.50 6.74
CA SER A 187 -4.86 -16.36 6.50
C SER A 187 -5.89 -15.67 5.62
N LYS A 188 -6.69 -16.45 4.89
CA LYS A 188 -7.77 -15.91 4.07
C LYS A 188 -8.90 -15.35 4.93
N ILE A 189 -9.56 -14.33 4.43
CA ILE A 189 -10.77 -13.78 5.03
C ILE A 189 -11.90 -14.79 4.84
N LYS A 190 -12.47 -15.27 5.94
CA LYS A 190 -13.66 -16.12 5.97
C LYS A 190 -14.92 -15.27 5.80
N ASP A 191 -15.03 -14.21 6.58
CA ASP A 191 -16.18 -13.30 6.57
C ASP A 191 -15.75 -11.88 6.94
N THR A 192 -16.46 -10.87 6.40
CA THR A 192 -16.16 -9.46 6.68
C THR A 192 -17.41 -8.61 6.55
N ILE A 193 -17.48 -7.58 7.39
CA ILE A 193 -18.53 -6.56 7.34
C ILE A 193 -17.90 -5.19 7.60
N THR A 194 -18.30 -4.20 6.80
CA THR A 194 -17.93 -2.80 6.99
C THR A 194 -19.20 -1.96 7.11
N ILE A 195 -19.30 -1.19 8.19
CA ILE A 195 -20.37 -0.20 8.40
C ILE A 195 -19.73 1.18 8.29
N CYS A 196 -20.30 2.05 7.44
CA CYS A 196 -19.79 3.39 7.22
C CYS A 196 -20.84 4.44 7.60
N LYS A 197 -20.35 5.54 8.22
CA LYS A 197 -21.03 6.82 8.21
C LYS A 197 -20.67 7.51 6.91
N GLU A 198 -21.68 7.92 6.16
CA GLU A 198 -21.52 8.55 4.84
C GLU A 198 -21.90 10.03 4.87
N ALA A 199 -21.32 10.80 3.97
CA ALA A 199 -21.79 12.13 3.60
C ALA A 199 -23.04 12.02 2.71
N ASP A 200 -23.72 13.16 2.45
CA ASP A 200 -24.94 13.21 1.63
C ASP A 200 -24.73 12.72 0.19
N ASP A 201 -23.51 12.79 -0.33
CA ASP A 201 -23.12 12.31 -1.66
C ASP A 201 -22.67 10.83 -1.69
N GLY A 202 -22.71 10.14 -0.53
CA GLY A 202 -22.31 8.74 -0.39
C GLY A 202 -20.82 8.49 -0.16
N LEU A 203 -20.02 9.57 0.07
CA LEU A 203 -18.62 9.40 0.48
C LEU A 203 -18.56 8.84 1.91
N ASP A 204 -17.80 7.77 2.12
CA ASP A 204 -17.56 7.24 3.46
C ASP A 204 -16.60 8.14 4.25
N LEU A 205 -17.11 8.69 5.35
CA LEU A 205 -16.38 9.61 6.22
C LEU A 205 -15.73 8.90 7.42
N LEU A 206 -16.40 7.87 7.94
CA LEU A 206 -15.93 7.07 9.08
C LEU A 206 -16.45 5.64 8.90
N GLY A 207 -15.56 4.65 8.96
CA GLY A 207 -15.89 3.24 8.81
C GLY A 207 -15.35 2.38 9.95
N GLN A 208 -16.13 1.35 10.27
CA GLN A 208 -15.74 0.25 11.16
C GLN A 208 -15.86 -1.04 10.38
N THR A 209 -14.72 -1.73 10.21
CA THR A 209 -14.63 -3.04 9.56
C THR A 209 -14.36 -4.11 10.61
N THR A 210 -15.04 -5.23 10.51
CA THR A 210 -14.74 -6.46 11.26
C THR A 210 -14.41 -7.57 10.28
N ILE A 211 -13.33 -8.31 10.53
CA ILE A 211 -12.83 -9.37 9.66
C ILE A 211 -12.65 -10.64 10.51
N LEU A 212 -13.22 -11.75 10.06
CA LEU A 212 -12.97 -13.10 10.60
C LEU A 212 -12.12 -13.87 9.58
N TYR A 213 -10.98 -14.41 10.03
CA TYR A 213 -10.10 -15.22 9.19
C TYR A 213 -10.37 -16.72 9.33
N ASP A 214 -9.96 -17.53 8.33
CA ASP A 214 -10.14 -18.99 8.34
C ASP A 214 -9.40 -19.67 9.50
N ASN A 215 -8.28 -19.10 9.97
CA ASN A 215 -7.55 -19.58 11.14
C ASN A 215 -8.19 -19.21 12.49
N GLY A 216 -9.35 -18.54 12.47
CA GLY A 216 -10.11 -18.12 13.64
C GLY A 216 -9.68 -16.80 14.28
N VAL A 217 -8.67 -16.11 13.74
CA VAL A 217 -8.29 -14.77 14.18
C VAL A 217 -9.41 -13.78 13.80
N LEU A 218 -9.75 -12.88 14.74
CA LEU A 218 -10.67 -11.77 14.50
C LEU A 218 -9.86 -10.47 14.38
N ALA A 219 -10.27 -9.57 13.48
CA ALA A 219 -9.70 -8.24 13.40
C ALA A 219 -10.78 -7.16 13.33
N THR A 220 -10.48 -5.98 13.89
CA THR A 220 -11.28 -4.78 13.70
C THR A 220 -10.43 -3.65 13.16
N CYS A 221 -10.98 -2.88 12.23
CA CYS A 221 -10.31 -1.74 11.62
C CYS A 221 -11.22 -0.52 11.69
N THR A 222 -10.75 0.58 12.28
CA THR A 222 -11.43 1.87 12.24
C THR A 222 -10.71 2.81 11.29
N SER A 223 -11.43 3.43 10.37
CA SER A 223 -10.88 4.39 9.41
C SER A 223 -11.78 5.59 9.22
N GLY A 224 -11.22 6.77 8.90
CA GLY A 224 -12.03 7.95 8.67
C GLY A 224 -11.28 9.16 8.18
N LEU A 225 -12.02 10.10 7.56
CA LEU A 225 -11.55 11.35 6.99
C LEU A 225 -12.00 12.59 7.77
N GLU A 226 -12.97 12.45 8.70
CA GLU A 226 -13.58 13.58 9.41
C GLU A 226 -13.06 13.77 10.84
N LEU A 227 -12.34 12.77 11.38
CA LEU A 227 -11.79 12.85 12.73
C LEU A 227 -10.39 12.24 12.77
N LYS A 228 -9.60 12.60 13.78
CA LYS A 228 -8.31 11.99 14.04
C LYS A 228 -8.41 11.07 15.25
N THR A 229 -8.32 9.77 15.03
CA THR A 229 -8.21 8.78 16.11
C THR A 229 -6.78 8.73 16.65
N ILE A 230 -6.56 7.98 17.74
CA ILE A 230 -5.22 7.51 18.10
C ILE A 230 -4.84 6.46 17.06
N ASN A 231 -3.96 6.83 16.14
CA ASN A 231 -3.56 5.98 15.02
C ASN A 231 -2.58 4.91 15.50
N LYS A 232 -3.12 3.75 15.85
CA LYS A 232 -2.39 2.61 16.43
C LYS A 232 -2.90 1.29 15.87
N ILE A 233 -2.05 0.26 16.02
CA ILE A 233 -2.48 -1.12 15.89
C ILE A 233 -2.07 -1.90 17.14
N PHE A 234 -3.00 -2.75 17.62
CA PHE A 234 -2.77 -3.71 18.68
C PHE A 234 -2.90 -5.13 18.11
N ILE A 235 -1.95 -6.00 18.44
CA ILE A 235 -1.94 -7.40 18.01
C ILE A 235 -1.90 -8.26 19.25
N TYR A 236 -3.05 -8.84 19.60
CA TYR A 236 -3.26 -9.59 20.83
C TYR A 236 -2.93 -11.06 20.65
N THR A 237 -2.15 -11.59 21.58
CA THR A 237 -1.83 -13.01 21.70
C THR A 237 -2.29 -13.54 23.05
N ASP A 238 -2.17 -14.85 23.28
CA ASP A 238 -2.46 -15.47 24.59
C ASP A 238 -1.39 -15.18 25.66
N LYS A 239 -0.28 -14.50 25.30
CA LYS A 239 0.78 -14.09 26.25
C LYS A 239 0.85 -12.59 26.50
N GLY A 240 0.24 -11.76 25.67
CA GLY A 240 0.30 -10.30 25.75
C GLY A 240 -0.16 -9.65 24.46
N TYR A 241 0.36 -8.45 24.18
CA TYR A 241 0.01 -7.76 22.94
C TYR A 241 1.16 -6.88 22.43
N PHE A 242 1.28 -6.79 21.11
CA PHE A 242 2.08 -5.76 20.47
C PHE A 242 1.27 -4.48 20.35
N GLU A 243 1.90 -3.35 20.62
CA GLU A 243 1.35 -2.02 20.42
C GLU A 243 2.29 -1.21 19.53
N ILE A 244 1.74 -0.66 18.43
CA ILE A 244 2.51 0.08 17.43
C ILE A 244 1.76 1.37 17.11
N GLU A 245 2.37 2.51 17.41
CA GLU A 245 1.87 3.81 17.00
C GLU A 245 2.27 4.11 15.57
N ASP A 246 1.41 4.83 14.83
CA ASP A 246 1.66 5.21 13.44
C ASP A 246 2.18 4.03 12.58
N PHE A 247 1.61 2.84 12.78
CA PHE A 247 2.06 1.54 12.26
C PHE A 247 2.40 1.54 10.75
N TRP A 248 1.75 2.39 9.94
CA TRP A 248 2.00 2.49 8.48
C TRP A 248 3.34 3.18 8.11
N LYS A 249 4.10 3.63 9.12
CA LYS A 249 5.43 4.25 8.97
C LYS A 249 6.32 4.03 10.19
N ALA A 250 5.98 3.07 11.05
CA ALA A 250 6.64 2.86 12.32
C ALA A 250 7.98 2.11 12.17
N GLY A 251 9.00 2.57 12.89
CA GLY A 251 10.26 1.86 13.11
C GLY A 251 10.38 1.26 14.51
N SER A 252 9.39 1.47 15.39
CA SER A 252 9.38 0.91 16.75
C SER A 252 7.97 0.57 17.21
N GLY A 253 7.90 -0.41 18.09
CA GLY A 253 6.71 -0.85 18.80
C GLY A 253 7.10 -1.48 20.12
N ARG A 254 6.14 -2.01 20.86
CA ARG A 254 6.40 -2.71 22.12
C ARG A 254 5.54 -3.94 22.26
N PHE A 255 6.07 -4.96 22.92
CA PHE A 255 5.30 -6.08 23.40
C PHE A 255 5.03 -5.90 24.89
N VAL A 256 3.77 -6.00 25.28
CA VAL A 256 3.29 -5.74 26.62
C VAL A 256 2.69 -7.01 27.19
N THR A 257 3.19 -7.43 28.35
CA THR A 257 2.60 -8.50 29.17
C THR A 257 2.14 -7.92 30.50
N LYS A 258 1.58 -8.75 31.37
CA LYS A 258 1.19 -8.33 32.73
C LYS A 258 2.39 -7.81 33.55
N ASP A 259 3.57 -8.39 33.33
CA ASP A 259 4.74 -8.19 34.21
C ASP A 259 5.89 -7.44 33.52
N ASN A 260 5.84 -7.26 32.20
CA ASN A 260 6.95 -6.69 31.44
C ASN A 260 6.49 -5.89 30.21
N ILE A 261 7.33 -4.92 29.81
CA ILE A 261 7.22 -4.19 28.54
C ILE A 261 8.55 -4.34 27.83
N GLU A 262 8.53 -4.93 26.66
CA GLU A 262 9.68 -5.10 25.78
C GLU A 262 9.59 -4.15 24.57
N GLU A 263 10.59 -3.30 24.40
CA GLU A 263 10.73 -2.40 23.25
C GLU A 263 11.27 -3.15 22.04
N ILE A 264 10.59 -3.06 20.91
CA ILE A 264 11.02 -3.62 19.62
C ILE A 264 11.36 -2.46 18.70
N LYS A 265 12.63 -2.37 18.28
CA LYS A 265 13.12 -1.31 17.41
C LYS A 265 13.77 -1.88 16.16
N CYS A 266 13.47 -1.24 15.03
CA CYS A 266 14.11 -1.51 13.75
C CYS A 266 14.60 -0.19 13.17
N GLU A 267 15.79 -0.20 12.61
CA GLU A 267 16.30 0.98 11.90
C GLU A 267 15.43 1.24 10.67
N MET A 268 15.04 2.49 10.46
CA MET A 268 14.18 2.89 9.36
C MET A 268 14.69 4.20 8.75
N PHE A 269 14.95 4.17 7.43
CA PHE A 269 15.47 5.32 6.69
C PHE A 269 14.37 6.09 5.96
N ASN A 270 13.52 5.36 5.22
CA ASN A 270 12.39 5.93 4.47
C ASN A 270 11.34 4.85 4.29
N ASP A 271 10.07 5.18 4.53
CA ASP A 271 8.97 4.21 4.51
C ASP A 271 8.59 3.69 3.11
N PHE A 272 9.03 4.35 2.04
CA PHE A 272 8.84 3.90 0.65
C PHE A 272 10.01 3.06 0.13
N MET A 273 11.21 3.25 0.69
CA MET A 273 12.42 2.56 0.22
C MET A 273 12.27 1.03 0.24
N TYR A 274 11.64 0.49 1.27
CA TYR A 274 11.57 -0.96 1.49
C TYR A 274 10.67 -1.66 0.47
N GLU A 275 9.52 -1.09 0.12
CA GLU A 275 8.65 -1.65 -0.92
C GLU A 275 9.30 -1.56 -2.30
N ILE A 276 10.00 -0.44 -2.59
CA ILE A 276 10.70 -0.23 -3.85
C ILE A 276 11.85 -1.23 -4.00
N LYS A 277 12.67 -1.37 -2.94
CA LYS A 277 13.74 -2.37 -2.94
C LYS A 277 13.20 -3.78 -3.16
N HIS A 278 12.14 -4.15 -2.43
CA HIS A 278 11.49 -5.45 -2.59
C HIS A 278 10.95 -5.66 -4.01
N PHE A 279 10.30 -4.64 -4.59
CA PHE A 279 9.83 -4.69 -5.97
C PHE A 279 10.98 -4.96 -6.95
N CYS A 280 12.09 -4.22 -6.83
CA CYS A 280 13.26 -4.41 -7.68
C CYS A 280 13.88 -5.81 -7.49
N ASP A 281 13.97 -6.31 -6.24
CA ASP A 281 14.42 -7.68 -5.95
C ASP A 281 13.52 -8.73 -6.65
N CYS A 282 12.21 -8.50 -6.71
CA CYS A 282 11.27 -9.38 -7.42
C CYS A 282 11.49 -9.34 -8.93
N VAL A 283 11.71 -8.15 -9.50
CA VAL A 283 12.03 -7.97 -10.93
C VAL A 283 13.33 -8.71 -11.28
N GLU A 284 14.38 -8.53 -10.51
CA GLU A 284 15.69 -9.21 -10.73
C GLU A 284 15.59 -10.74 -10.62
N LYS A 285 14.64 -11.25 -9.83
CA LYS A 285 14.34 -12.70 -9.71
C LYS A 285 13.38 -13.22 -10.80
N GLY A 286 12.90 -12.36 -11.71
CA GLY A 286 11.96 -12.74 -12.76
C GLY A 286 10.57 -13.11 -12.25
N LEU A 287 10.15 -12.58 -11.09
CA LEU A 287 8.81 -12.80 -10.56
C LEU A 287 7.80 -11.89 -11.26
N THR A 288 6.57 -12.36 -11.39
CA THR A 288 5.46 -11.59 -11.98
C THR A 288 4.53 -10.98 -10.94
N GLU A 289 4.65 -11.40 -9.68
CA GLU A 289 3.95 -10.83 -8.52
C GLU A 289 4.81 -10.94 -7.26
N SER A 290 4.54 -10.10 -6.27
CA SER A 290 5.22 -10.12 -4.97
C SER A 290 4.71 -11.27 -4.08
N PRO A 291 5.57 -11.97 -3.35
CA PRO A 291 5.12 -12.93 -2.32
C PRO A 291 4.48 -12.25 -1.09
N ILE A 292 4.61 -10.93 -0.95
CA ILE A 292 4.00 -10.13 0.13
C ILE A 292 2.73 -9.43 -0.37
N ALA A 293 2.85 -8.57 -1.38
CA ALA A 293 1.73 -7.87 -2.02
C ALA A 293 1.33 -8.61 -3.30
N SER A 294 0.83 -9.84 -3.14
CA SER A 294 0.40 -10.71 -4.24
C SER A 294 -0.97 -10.31 -4.78
N LYS A 295 -1.36 -10.87 -5.93
CA LYS A 295 -2.73 -10.79 -6.44
C LYS A 295 -3.74 -11.18 -5.37
N GLU A 296 -3.48 -12.27 -4.64
CA GLU A 296 -4.38 -12.75 -3.59
C GLU A 296 -4.51 -11.73 -2.46
N ALA A 297 -3.42 -11.09 -2.03
CA ALA A 297 -3.46 -10.04 -1.01
C ALA A 297 -4.35 -8.86 -1.45
N THR A 298 -4.21 -8.38 -2.70
CA THR A 298 -5.08 -7.34 -3.27
C THR A 298 -6.55 -7.81 -3.33
N MET A 299 -6.80 -9.07 -3.73
CA MET A 299 -8.17 -9.63 -3.80
C MET A 299 -8.84 -9.73 -2.42
N GLU A 300 -8.09 -10.03 -1.36
CA GLU A 300 -8.61 -10.02 0.02
C GLU A 300 -8.97 -8.59 0.48
N ILE A 301 -8.20 -7.57 0.09
CA ILE A 301 -8.57 -6.16 0.34
C ILE A 301 -9.87 -5.80 -0.40
N LEU A 302 -9.98 -6.16 -1.68
CA LEU A 302 -11.17 -5.91 -2.49
C LEU A 302 -12.42 -6.61 -1.91
N LYS A 303 -12.25 -7.80 -1.30
CA LYS A 303 -13.33 -8.49 -0.58
C LYS A 303 -13.89 -7.65 0.58
N VAL A 304 -13.03 -6.91 1.28
CA VAL A 304 -13.46 -6.00 2.35
C VAL A 304 -14.21 -4.81 1.77
N PHE A 305 -13.74 -4.25 0.65
CA PHE A 305 -14.43 -3.12 0.00
C PHE A 305 -15.83 -3.51 -0.49
N ASP A 306 -16.00 -4.73 -1.02
CA ASP A 306 -17.29 -5.28 -1.43
C ASP A 306 -18.24 -5.54 -0.25
N GLY A 307 -17.71 -5.79 0.94
CA GLY A 307 -18.46 -6.03 2.18
C GLY A 307 -19.02 -4.76 2.84
N ARG A 308 -18.90 -3.58 2.22
CA ARG A 308 -19.47 -2.31 2.70
C ARG A 308 -21.00 -2.35 2.65
N ARG A 309 -21.64 -1.93 3.75
CA ARG A 309 -23.09 -1.82 3.91
C ARG A 309 -23.47 -0.43 4.38
#